data_00c5734b6561b25dc325ffe9bf539059
#
_entry.id   00c5734b6561b25dc325ffe9bf539059
#
_cell.length_a   1.000
_cell.length_b   1.000
_cell.length_c   1.000
_cell.angle_alpha   90.00
_cell.angle_beta   90.00
_cell.angle_gamma   90.00
#
_symmetry.space_group_name_H-M   'P 1'
#
loop_
_entity.id
_entity.type
_entity.pdbx_description
1 polymer ?
#
loop_
_entity_poly.entity_id
_entity_poly.type
_entity_poly.pdbx_seq_one_letter_code
_entity_poly.pdbx_strand_id
1 'polypeptide(L)'
;MSRRVATITLNPAYDLVGFTPEIERGEVNLVRTTGLHAAGKGINVAKVLKDLGIDVTVGGFLGKDNQDGFQQLFSELGIANRFQVVQGRTRINVKLTEKDGEVTDFNFSGFEVTPDDWERFVNDSLSWLGQFDMVCVSGSLPSGVSPEAFTDWMTRLRSQCPCIIFDSSREALVAGLKAAPWLVKPNRRELEIWAGRKLPEMKDVIDAAHALREQGIAHVVISLGEEGALWVNASGEWIAKPPSVEVVSTVGAGDSMVGGLIYGLLMRESSEHTLRLATAVAALAVSQSNVGITDRTQLAAMMARVDLQPFN
;
A
#
# COMPACT_ATOMS: atom_id res chain seq x y z
N MET A 1 5.70 -23.51 -11.77
CA MET A 1 5.31 -22.26 -12.44
C MET A 1 5.80 -21.09 -11.60
N SER A 2 6.41 -20.10 -12.22
CA SER A 2 6.86 -18.88 -11.54
C SER A 2 5.62 -18.15 -10.97
N ARG A 3 5.66 -17.79 -9.69
CA ARG A 3 4.58 -17.04 -9.02
C ARG A 3 4.75 -15.57 -9.34
N ARG A 4 3.71 -14.94 -9.88
CA ARG A 4 3.76 -13.60 -10.45
C ARG A 4 2.74 -12.68 -9.79
N VAL A 5 3.20 -11.51 -9.38
CA VAL A 5 2.39 -10.45 -8.79
C VAL A 5 2.53 -9.16 -9.60
N ALA A 6 1.42 -8.48 -9.84
CA ALA A 6 1.41 -7.12 -10.34
C ALA A 6 0.99 -6.15 -9.25
N THR A 7 1.61 -4.98 -9.21
CA THR A 7 1.16 -3.87 -8.35
C THR A 7 0.79 -2.67 -9.21
N ILE A 8 -0.36 -2.07 -8.93
CA ILE A 8 -0.89 -0.91 -9.65
C ILE A 8 -0.92 0.29 -8.71
N THR A 9 -0.25 1.36 -9.14
CA THR A 9 -0.21 2.65 -8.45
C THR A 9 -0.68 3.72 -9.43
N LEU A 10 -1.94 4.17 -9.29
CA LEU A 10 -2.51 5.15 -10.24
C LEU A 10 -1.97 6.56 -10.03
N ASN A 11 -1.54 6.90 -8.81
CA ASN A 11 -1.11 8.23 -8.45
C ASN A 11 0.20 8.20 -7.66
N PRO A 12 1.32 7.78 -8.27
CA PRO A 12 2.63 7.79 -7.62
C PRO A 12 3.10 9.20 -7.29
N ALA A 13 4.17 9.31 -6.54
CA ALA A 13 4.78 10.59 -6.17
C ALA A 13 6.29 10.47 -6.05
N TYR A 14 7.00 11.58 -6.25
CA TYR A 14 8.32 11.75 -5.65
C TYR A 14 8.14 12.27 -4.23
N ASP A 15 8.78 11.66 -3.26
CA ASP A 15 8.87 12.16 -1.90
C ASP A 15 10.17 12.96 -1.74
N LEU A 16 10.04 14.27 -1.60
CA LEU A 16 11.14 15.17 -1.27
C LEU A 16 11.17 15.37 0.24
N VAL A 17 12.20 14.87 0.87
CA VAL A 17 12.34 14.89 2.33
C VAL A 17 13.40 15.89 2.75
N GLY A 18 13.10 16.71 3.74
CA GLY A 18 13.99 17.72 4.23
C GLY A 18 13.88 17.94 5.73
N PHE A 19 14.88 18.64 6.25
CA PHE A 19 14.95 19.08 7.64
C PHE A 19 15.06 20.59 7.70
N THR A 20 14.27 21.20 8.60
CA THR A 20 14.39 22.60 9.01
C THR A 20 14.26 22.69 10.53
N PRO A 21 14.94 23.58 11.24
CA PRO A 21 14.79 23.70 12.69
C PRO A 21 13.35 23.99 13.13
N GLU A 22 12.67 24.88 12.42
CA GLU A 22 11.30 25.30 12.68
C GLU A 22 10.70 25.87 11.38
N ILE A 23 9.42 25.63 11.14
CA ILE A 23 8.69 26.20 10.00
C ILE A 23 8.09 27.55 10.42
N GLU A 24 8.63 28.61 9.85
CA GLU A 24 8.12 29.97 10.05
C GLU A 24 7.14 30.34 8.93
N ARG A 25 5.86 30.49 9.30
CA ARG A 25 4.81 30.84 8.33
C ARG A 25 4.98 32.27 7.83
N GLY A 26 4.92 32.42 6.51
CA GLY A 26 5.05 33.73 5.85
C GLY A 26 6.48 34.16 5.58
N GLU A 27 7.46 33.37 6.00
CA GLU A 27 8.88 33.63 5.83
C GLU A 27 9.55 32.65 4.87
N VAL A 28 10.78 32.97 4.46
CA VAL A 28 11.63 32.08 3.66
C VAL A 28 12.29 31.08 4.59
N ASN A 29 11.91 29.82 4.47
CA ASN A 29 12.49 28.73 5.24
C ASN A 29 13.60 28.04 4.47
N LEU A 30 14.79 27.95 5.06
CA LEU A 30 15.92 27.20 4.50
C LEU A 30 15.82 25.75 4.94
N VAL A 31 15.71 24.84 3.99
CA VAL A 31 15.56 23.42 4.22
C VAL A 31 16.77 22.66 3.72
N ARG A 32 17.33 21.81 4.57
CA ARG A 32 18.37 20.85 4.17
C ARG A 32 17.70 19.62 3.60
N THR A 33 17.92 19.34 2.31
CA THR A 33 17.41 18.12 1.66
C THR A 33 18.06 16.89 2.26
N THR A 34 17.25 15.93 2.68
CA THR A 34 17.70 14.63 3.20
C THR A 34 17.45 13.49 2.23
N GLY A 35 16.55 13.66 1.28
CA GLY A 35 16.30 12.66 0.24
C GLY A 35 15.28 13.11 -0.80
N LEU A 36 15.36 12.47 -1.97
CA LEU A 36 14.36 12.54 -3.04
C LEU A 36 14.14 11.12 -3.55
N HIS A 37 12.94 10.59 -3.38
CA HIS A 37 12.66 9.18 -3.65
C HIS A 37 11.45 9.04 -4.57
N ALA A 38 11.60 8.20 -5.61
CA ALA A 38 10.46 7.71 -6.37
C ALA A 38 9.62 6.79 -5.46
N ALA A 39 8.36 7.13 -5.25
CA ALA A 39 7.51 6.50 -4.24
C ALA A 39 6.09 6.25 -4.76
N GLY A 40 5.37 5.47 -4.01
CA GLY A 40 3.98 5.09 -4.24
C GLY A 40 3.68 3.81 -3.49
N LYS A 41 2.44 3.64 -3.04
CA LYS A 41 2.07 2.49 -2.21
C LYS A 41 2.36 1.15 -2.91
N GLY A 42 1.93 0.97 -4.15
CA GLY A 42 2.19 -0.25 -4.91
C GLY A 42 3.67 -0.45 -5.23
N ILE A 43 4.44 0.62 -5.38
CA ILE A 43 5.89 0.56 -5.57
C ILE A 43 6.58 0.07 -4.29
N ASN A 44 6.15 0.55 -3.13
CA ASN A 44 6.64 0.06 -1.84
C ASN A 44 6.35 -1.43 -1.64
N VAL A 45 5.14 -1.86 -1.98
CA VAL A 45 4.76 -3.29 -1.96
C VAL A 45 5.66 -4.09 -2.90
N ALA A 46 5.92 -3.59 -4.10
CA ALA A 46 6.78 -4.25 -5.08
C ALA A 46 8.21 -4.42 -4.57
N LYS A 47 8.77 -3.41 -3.89
CA LYS A 47 10.11 -3.51 -3.26
C LYS A 47 10.18 -4.65 -2.24
N VAL A 48 9.20 -4.73 -1.35
CA VAL A 48 9.13 -5.79 -0.33
C VAL A 48 9.03 -7.17 -0.97
N LEU A 49 8.15 -7.32 -1.96
CA LEU A 49 7.97 -8.58 -2.68
C LEU A 49 9.24 -9.00 -3.43
N LYS A 50 9.93 -8.04 -4.03
CA LYS A 50 11.21 -8.31 -4.71
C LYS A 50 12.27 -8.81 -3.74
N ASP A 51 12.37 -8.20 -2.56
CA ASP A 51 13.28 -8.64 -1.50
C ASP A 51 12.93 -10.05 -0.98
N LEU A 52 11.66 -10.42 -1.03
CA LEU A 52 11.19 -11.77 -0.71
C LEU A 52 11.36 -12.78 -1.87
N GLY A 53 11.88 -12.35 -3.01
CA GLY A 53 12.19 -13.22 -4.15
C GLY A 53 11.02 -13.46 -5.11
N ILE A 54 10.02 -12.60 -5.11
CA ILE A 54 8.86 -12.69 -6.00
C ILE A 54 9.12 -11.88 -7.28
N ASP A 55 8.71 -12.43 -8.43
CA ASP A 55 8.65 -11.68 -9.68
C ASP A 55 7.50 -10.67 -9.63
N VAL A 56 7.85 -9.39 -9.79
CA VAL A 56 6.88 -8.29 -9.69
C VAL A 56 6.88 -7.49 -10.98
N THR A 57 5.68 -7.15 -11.45
CA THR A 57 5.45 -6.16 -12.50
C THR A 57 4.69 -4.99 -11.90
N VAL A 58 5.13 -3.78 -12.19
CA VAL A 58 4.47 -2.56 -11.72
C VAL A 58 3.75 -1.86 -12.86
N GLY A 59 2.63 -1.21 -12.56
CA GLY A 59 1.85 -0.43 -13.50
C GLY A 59 1.09 0.71 -12.84
N GLY A 60 0.46 1.51 -13.66
CA GLY A 60 -0.24 2.74 -13.29
C GLY A 60 0.09 3.87 -14.23
N PHE A 61 0.17 5.10 -13.72
CA PHE A 61 0.50 6.29 -14.51
C PHE A 61 1.79 6.94 -14.05
N LEU A 62 2.59 7.43 -15.00
CA LEU A 62 3.73 8.32 -14.78
C LEU A 62 3.60 9.56 -15.66
N GLY A 63 3.95 10.72 -15.11
CA GLY A 63 4.07 11.95 -15.89
C GLY A 63 5.30 11.94 -16.77
N LYS A 64 5.14 12.32 -18.04
CA LYS A 64 6.22 12.34 -19.05
C LYS A 64 7.40 13.21 -18.63
N ASP A 65 7.15 14.32 -17.93
CA ASP A 65 8.16 15.35 -17.69
C ASP A 65 9.20 14.95 -16.64
N ASN A 66 8.90 13.97 -15.77
CA ASN A 66 9.78 13.57 -14.67
C ASN A 66 9.76 12.06 -14.38
N GLN A 67 9.56 11.23 -15.39
CA GLN A 67 9.47 9.77 -15.24
C GLN A 67 10.81 9.07 -14.97
N ASP A 68 11.92 9.71 -15.25
CA ASP A 68 13.25 9.09 -15.30
C ASP A 68 13.66 8.44 -13.97
N GLY A 69 13.35 9.07 -12.84
CA GLY A 69 13.65 8.54 -11.52
C GLY A 69 12.90 7.23 -11.21
N PHE A 70 11.68 7.07 -11.69
CA PHE A 70 10.93 5.82 -11.58
C PHE A 70 11.52 4.73 -12.47
N GLN A 71 11.84 5.06 -13.71
CA GLN A 71 12.45 4.11 -14.65
C GLN A 71 13.79 3.59 -14.13
N GLN A 72 14.62 4.49 -13.57
CA GLN A 72 15.88 4.12 -12.94
C GLN A 72 15.64 3.17 -11.76
N LEU A 73 14.70 3.48 -10.87
CA LEU A 73 14.36 2.63 -9.72
C LEU A 73 13.97 1.22 -10.17
N PHE A 74 13.08 1.09 -11.15
CA PHE A 74 12.62 -0.21 -11.62
C PHE A 74 13.76 -1.00 -12.28
N SER A 75 14.62 -0.34 -13.02
CA SER A 75 15.82 -0.95 -13.62
C SER A 75 16.77 -1.48 -12.55
N GLU A 76 17.09 -0.68 -11.53
CA GLU A 76 17.96 -1.07 -10.42
C GLU A 76 17.43 -2.24 -9.62
N LEU A 77 16.11 -2.29 -9.40
CA LEU A 77 15.45 -3.37 -8.66
C LEU A 77 15.14 -4.61 -9.52
N GLY A 78 15.34 -4.55 -10.83
CA GLY A 78 14.96 -5.61 -11.75
C GLY A 78 13.46 -5.90 -11.76
N ILE A 79 12.65 -4.84 -11.70
CA ILE A 79 11.19 -4.89 -11.71
C ILE A 79 10.69 -4.56 -13.12
N ALA A 80 9.78 -5.38 -13.66
CA ALA A 80 9.18 -5.13 -14.96
C ALA A 80 8.22 -3.92 -14.88
N ASN A 81 8.40 -2.96 -15.79
CA ASN A 81 7.67 -1.69 -15.83
C ASN A 81 6.60 -1.69 -16.92
N ARG A 82 5.34 -1.58 -16.52
CA ARG A 82 4.16 -1.43 -17.37
C ARG A 82 3.39 -0.13 -17.10
N PHE A 83 4.04 0.86 -16.51
CA PHE A 83 3.43 2.18 -16.32
C PHE A 83 3.09 2.82 -17.67
N GLN A 84 1.90 3.41 -17.74
CA GLN A 84 1.47 4.24 -18.86
C GLN A 84 1.95 5.67 -18.62
N VAL A 85 2.65 6.23 -19.59
CA VAL A 85 3.11 7.61 -19.55
C VAL A 85 2.00 8.54 -20.04
N VAL A 86 1.68 9.57 -19.25
CA VAL A 86 0.71 10.62 -19.59
C VAL A 86 1.38 11.97 -19.63
N GLN A 87 0.74 12.95 -20.25
CA GLN A 87 1.28 14.33 -20.29
C GLN A 87 1.34 14.93 -18.89
N GLY A 88 2.33 15.75 -18.66
CA GLY A 88 2.52 16.44 -17.39
C GLY A 88 3.55 15.77 -16.49
N ARG A 89 3.42 16.04 -15.22
CA ARG A 89 4.41 15.71 -14.20
C ARG A 89 3.80 14.83 -13.11
N THR A 90 4.49 13.78 -12.72
CA THR A 90 4.19 13.07 -11.47
C THR A 90 4.38 14.03 -10.29
N ARG A 91 3.44 14.03 -9.37
CA ARG A 91 3.44 14.92 -8.21
C ARG A 91 4.68 14.74 -7.34
N ILE A 92 5.03 15.80 -6.63
CA ILE A 92 6.08 15.81 -5.62
C ILE A 92 5.40 16.07 -4.28
N ASN A 93 5.56 15.17 -3.34
CA ASN A 93 5.16 15.38 -1.96
C ASN A 93 6.38 15.82 -1.16
N VAL A 94 6.24 16.87 -0.37
CA VAL A 94 7.31 17.40 0.48
C VAL A 94 7.05 17.02 1.92
N LYS A 95 8.03 16.39 2.55
CA LYS A 95 7.99 15.99 3.97
C LYS A 95 9.08 16.74 4.72
N LEU A 96 8.70 17.62 5.62
CA LEU A 96 9.62 18.42 6.42
C LEU A 96 9.60 17.95 7.86
N THR A 97 10.77 17.58 8.36
CA THR A 97 10.98 17.25 9.77
C THR A 97 11.58 18.45 10.50
N GLU A 98 11.01 18.81 11.63
CA GLU A 98 11.47 19.88 12.49
C GLU A 98 12.36 19.36 13.63
N LYS A 99 13.02 20.26 14.35
CA LYS A 99 13.97 19.91 15.43
C LYS A 99 13.36 19.09 16.56
N ASP A 100 12.06 19.29 16.83
CA ASP A 100 11.30 18.56 17.85
C ASP A 100 10.84 17.16 17.38
N GLY A 101 11.09 16.83 16.10
CA GLY A 101 10.67 15.58 15.47
C GLY A 101 9.29 15.63 14.82
N GLU A 102 8.60 16.76 14.85
CA GLU A 102 7.34 16.92 14.11
C GLU A 102 7.59 16.83 12.61
N VAL A 103 6.66 16.18 11.91
CA VAL A 103 6.70 16.03 10.45
C VAL A 103 5.48 16.71 9.84
N THR A 104 5.75 17.64 8.93
CA THR A 104 4.70 18.31 8.15
C THR A 104 4.77 17.85 6.69
N ASP A 105 3.63 17.39 6.17
CA ASP A 105 3.50 16.93 4.80
C ASP A 105 2.80 17.98 3.93
N PHE A 106 3.42 18.30 2.78
CA PHE A 106 2.83 19.12 1.73
C PHE A 106 2.64 18.25 0.48
N ASN A 107 1.41 17.85 0.23
CA ASN A 107 1.08 16.97 -0.88
C ASN A 107 0.57 17.78 -2.07
N PHE A 108 1.34 17.80 -3.14
CA PHE A 108 1.00 18.52 -4.35
C PHE A 108 0.13 17.67 -5.28
N SER A 109 -0.63 18.35 -6.14
CA SER A 109 -1.28 17.70 -7.29
C SER A 109 -0.26 17.43 -8.38
N GLY A 110 -0.50 16.36 -9.16
CA GLY A 110 0.32 15.97 -10.29
C GLY A 110 -0.40 16.10 -11.61
N PHE A 111 -0.11 15.19 -12.53
CA PHE A 111 -0.75 15.10 -13.84
C PHE A 111 -2.26 14.93 -13.73
N GLU A 112 -2.95 15.30 -14.80
CA GLU A 112 -4.36 14.99 -15.00
C GLU A 112 -4.49 13.83 -16.00
N VAL A 113 -5.26 12.82 -15.65
CA VAL A 113 -5.60 11.72 -16.54
C VAL A 113 -6.80 12.14 -17.39
N THR A 114 -6.59 12.24 -18.71
CA THR A 114 -7.68 12.53 -19.64
C THR A 114 -8.60 11.33 -19.82
N PRO A 115 -9.84 11.50 -20.32
CA PRO A 115 -10.72 10.38 -20.68
C PRO A 115 -10.05 9.37 -21.63
N ASP A 116 -9.28 9.83 -22.62
CA ASP A 116 -8.54 8.98 -23.54
C ASP A 116 -7.41 8.21 -22.84
N ASP A 117 -6.68 8.85 -21.94
CA ASP A 117 -5.64 8.21 -21.11
C ASP A 117 -6.25 7.09 -20.26
N TRP A 118 -7.40 7.34 -19.66
CA TRP A 118 -8.10 6.36 -18.84
C TRP A 118 -8.61 5.17 -19.67
N GLU A 119 -9.24 5.42 -20.80
CA GLU A 119 -9.72 4.36 -21.70
C GLU A 119 -8.56 3.47 -22.16
N ARG A 120 -7.43 4.07 -22.54
CA ARG A 120 -6.23 3.34 -22.93
C ARG A 120 -5.70 2.50 -21.77
N PHE A 121 -5.65 3.05 -20.56
CA PHE A 121 -5.23 2.31 -19.36
C PHE A 121 -6.15 1.13 -19.07
N VAL A 122 -7.46 1.32 -19.10
CA VAL A 122 -8.45 0.26 -18.89
C VAL A 122 -8.23 -0.88 -19.87
N ASN A 123 -8.16 -0.56 -21.17
CA ASN A 123 -8.00 -1.56 -22.21
C ASN A 123 -6.65 -2.29 -22.12
N ASP A 124 -5.56 -1.56 -21.94
CA ASP A 124 -4.23 -2.14 -21.83
C ASP A 124 -4.09 -2.98 -20.56
N SER A 125 -4.41 -2.45 -19.39
CA SER A 125 -4.24 -3.15 -18.11
C SER A 125 -5.07 -4.42 -18.04
N LEU A 126 -6.31 -4.42 -18.50
CA LEU A 126 -7.16 -5.60 -18.54
C LEU A 126 -6.64 -6.66 -19.53
N SER A 127 -5.84 -6.28 -20.51
CA SER A 127 -5.25 -7.23 -21.47
C SER A 127 -4.11 -8.07 -20.85
N TRP A 128 -3.44 -7.59 -19.81
CA TRP A 128 -2.29 -8.32 -19.24
C TRP A 128 -2.43 -8.67 -17.75
N LEU A 129 -3.24 -7.98 -16.95
CA LEU A 129 -3.37 -8.24 -15.51
C LEU A 129 -3.96 -9.62 -15.18
N GLY A 130 -4.82 -10.16 -16.04
CA GLY A 130 -5.41 -11.48 -15.85
C GLY A 130 -4.41 -12.65 -15.87
N GLN A 131 -3.17 -12.43 -16.28
CA GLN A 131 -2.10 -13.42 -16.31
C GLN A 131 -1.36 -13.56 -14.97
N PHE A 132 -1.64 -12.69 -14.01
CA PHE A 132 -0.98 -12.68 -12.71
C PHE A 132 -1.75 -13.49 -11.67
N ASP A 133 -1.03 -14.10 -10.74
CA ASP A 133 -1.64 -14.85 -9.65
C ASP A 133 -2.35 -13.94 -8.66
N MET A 134 -1.79 -12.74 -8.44
CA MET A 134 -2.36 -11.70 -7.60
C MET A 134 -2.09 -10.33 -8.20
N VAL A 135 -3.03 -9.41 -8.01
CA VAL A 135 -2.91 -8.00 -8.38
C VAL A 135 -3.15 -7.15 -7.14
N CYS A 136 -2.15 -6.35 -6.78
CA CYS A 136 -2.27 -5.36 -5.71
C CYS A 136 -2.62 -4.00 -6.32
N VAL A 137 -3.71 -3.39 -5.89
CA VAL A 137 -4.12 -2.05 -6.27
C VAL A 137 -4.06 -1.17 -5.03
N SER A 138 -3.26 -0.11 -5.07
CA SER A 138 -3.08 0.75 -3.90
C SER A 138 -2.80 2.20 -4.23
N GLY A 139 -3.09 3.07 -3.25
CA GLY A 139 -2.91 4.51 -3.35
C GLY A 139 -4.17 5.27 -3.74
N SER A 140 -4.03 6.57 -3.85
CA SER A 140 -5.12 7.49 -4.19
C SER A 140 -5.44 7.49 -5.69
N LEU A 141 -6.57 8.10 -6.04
CA LEU A 141 -6.92 8.37 -7.44
C LEU A 141 -6.20 9.63 -7.93
N PRO A 142 -5.68 9.64 -9.16
CA PRO A 142 -5.19 10.85 -9.78
C PRO A 142 -6.35 11.75 -10.24
N SER A 143 -6.05 13.03 -10.47
CA SER A 143 -6.99 13.94 -11.10
C SER A 143 -7.47 13.38 -12.43
N GLY A 144 -8.76 13.50 -12.73
CA GLY A 144 -9.38 13.03 -13.97
C GLY A 144 -9.93 11.60 -13.92
N VAL A 145 -9.67 10.84 -12.86
CA VAL A 145 -10.28 9.52 -12.62
C VAL A 145 -11.35 9.64 -11.55
N SER A 146 -12.60 9.42 -11.94
CA SER A 146 -13.73 9.45 -11.02
C SER A 146 -13.78 8.18 -10.16
N PRO A 147 -14.36 8.24 -8.95
CA PRO A 147 -14.62 7.05 -8.14
C PRO A 147 -15.41 5.98 -8.89
N GLU A 148 -16.41 6.38 -9.69
CA GLU A 148 -17.26 5.48 -10.48
C GLU A 148 -16.45 4.75 -11.57
N ALA A 149 -15.60 5.47 -12.30
CA ALA A 149 -14.72 4.89 -13.31
C ALA A 149 -13.74 3.89 -12.68
N PHE A 150 -13.22 4.20 -11.50
CA PHE A 150 -12.35 3.30 -10.73
C PHE A 150 -13.08 2.04 -10.28
N THR A 151 -14.29 2.16 -9.74
CA THR A 151 -15.13 1.01 -9.36
C THR A 151 -15.40 0.10 -10.56
N ASP A 152 -15.72 0.67 -11.71
CA ASP A 152 -15.97 -0.10 -12.94
C ASP A 152 -14.73 -0.88 -13.39
N TRP A 153 -13.58 -0.24 -13.40
CA TRP A 153 -12.31 -0.91 -13.74
C TRP A 153 -11.97 -2.03 -12.76
N MET A 154 -12.10 -1.79 -11.45
CA MET A 154 -11.86 -2.80 -10.40
C MET A 154 -12.81 -4.00 -10.55
N THR A 155 -14.08 -3.76 -10.87
CA THR A 155 -15.08 -4.80 -11.07
C THR A 155 -14.74 -5.67 -12.29
N ARG A 156 -14.30 -5.05 -13.38
CA ARG A 156 -13.84 -5.76 -14.58
C ARG A 156 -12.55 -6.54 -14.34
N LEU A 157 -11.61 -5.96 -13.59
CA LEU A 157 -10.38 -6.63 -13.21
C LEU A 157 -10.66 -7.87 -12.35
N ARG A 158 -11.59 -7.78 -11.40
CA ARG A 158 -11.97 -8.90 -10.55
C ARG A 158 -12.47 -10.11 -11.34
N SER A 159 -13.16 -9.91 -12.46
CA SER A 159 -13.64 -11.00 -13.31
C SER A 159 -12.50 -11.75 -14.00
N GLN A 160 -11.34 -11.13 -14.17
CA GLN A 160 -10.16 -11.71 -14.81
C GLN A 160 -9.11 -12.21 -13.81
N CYS A 161 -8.95 -11.53 -12.69
CA CYS A 161 -8.07 -11.87 -11.61
C CYS A 161 -8.84 -11.84 -10.28
N PRO A 162 -9.29 -12.98 -9.74
CA PRO A 162 -10.07 -13.02 -8.51
C PRO A 162 -9.30 -12.55 -7.27
N CYS A 163 -7.98 -12.70 -7.26
CA CYS A 163 -7.13 -12.36 -6.12
C CYS A 163 -6.62 -10.91 -6.20
N ILE A 164 -7.52 -9.95 -6.03
CA ILE A 164 -7.16 -8.53 -5.92
C ILE A 164 -6.92 -8.19 -4.45
N ILE A 165 -5.74 -7.65 -4.16
CA ILE A 165 -5.40 -7.06 -2.88
C ILE A 165 -5.55 -5.55 -3.01
N PHE A 166 -6.35 -4.93 -2.15
CA PHE A 166 -6.68 -3.52 -2.24
C PHE A 166 -6.35 -2.77 -0.94
N ASP A 167 -5.53 -1.73 -1.06
CA ASP A 167 -5.15 -0.84 0.04
C ASP A 167 -5.18 0.61 -0.41
N SER A 168 -6.16 1.36 0.09
CA SER A 168 -6.36 2.75 -0.26
C SER A 168 -6.99 3.53 0.89
N SER A 169 -7.30 4.80 0.65
CA SER A 169 -7.90 5.69 1.64
C SER A 169 -8.97 6.58 0.99
N ARG A 170 -9.78 7.23 1.84
CA ARG A 170 -10.77 8.23 1.44
C ARG A 170 -11.72 7.72 0.34
N GLU A 171 -11.96 8.53 -0.71
CA GLU A 171 -12.88 8.19 -1.80
C GLU A 171 -12.47 6.96 -2.61
N ALA A 172 -11.18 6.77 -2.82
CA ALA A 172 -10.67 5.60 -3.52
C ALA A 172 -10.95 4.30 -2.73
N LEU A 173 -10.84 4.33 -1.41
CA LEU A 173 -11.19 3.20 -0.55
C LEU A 173 -12.67 2.83 -0.71
N VAL A 174 -13.56 3.80 -0.55
CA VAL A 174 -15.02 3.57 -0.66
C VAL A 174 -15.38 3.03 -2.04
N ALA A 175 -14.80 3.61 -3.09
CA ALA A 175 -15.05 3.18 -4.47
C ALA A 175 -14.54 1.76 -4.74
N GLY A 176 -13.33 1.44 -4.30
CA GLY A 176 -12.72 0.12 -4.51
C GLY A 176 -13.41 -0.99 -3.72
N LEU A 177 -13.89 -0.71 -2.51
CA LEU A 177 -14.66 -1.66 -1.71
C LEU A 177 -15.97 -2.10 -2.38
N LYS A 178 -16.59 -1.25 -3.19
CA LYS A 178 -17.79 -1.59 -3.97
C LYS A 178 -17.56 -2.71 -4.99
N ALA A 179 -16.33 -2.87 -5.46
CA ALA A 179 -15.95 -3.96 -6.37
C ALA A 179 -15.71 -5.30 -5.63
N ALA A 180 -15.80 -5.32 -4.32
CA ALA A 180 -15.55 -6.48 -3.45
C ALA A 180 -14.21 -7.17 -3.79
N PRO A 181 -13.06 -6.52 -3.61
CA PRO A 181 -11.76 -7.14 -3.80
C PRO A 181 -11.56 -8.35 -2.86
N TRP A 182 -10.63 -9.23 -3.20
CA TRP A 182 -10.40 -10.46 -2.45
C TRP A 182 -9.83 -10.23 -1.05
N LEU A 183 -8.90 -9.25 -0.91
CA LEU A 183 -8.31 -8.86 0.36
C LEU A 183 -8.28 -7.33 0.46
N VAL A 184 -8.64 -6.80 1.62
CA VAL A 184 -8.54 -5.37 1.96
C VAL A 184 -7.82 -5.19 3.28
N LYS A 185 -7.09 -4.07 3.42
CA LYS A 185 -6.34 -3.74 4.64
C LYS A 185 -6.59 -2.28 5.06
N PRO A 186 -7.78 -1.92 5.52
CA PRO A 186 -7.99 -0.63 6.13
C PRO A 186 -7.33 -0.54 7.53
N ASN A 187 -6.97 0.66 7.95
CA ASN A 187 -6.73 0.94 9.35
C ASN A 187 -8.08 1.24 10.06
N ARG A 188 -8.05 1.42 11.39
CA ARG A 188 -9.27 1.71 12.17
C ARG A 188 -10.00 2.94 11.65
N ARG A 189 -9.28 4.03 11.36
CA ARG A 189 -9.87 5.29 10.87
C ARG A 189 -10.52 5.12 9.49
N GLU A 190 -9.87 4.43 8.60
CA GLU A 190 -10.40 4.11 7.26
C GLU A 190 -11.65 3.24 7.35
N LEU A 191 -11.64 2.26 8.25
CA LEU A 191 -12.80 1.41 8.53
C LEU A 191 -13.97 2.22 9.12
N GLU A 192 -13.70 3.16 10.01
CA GLU A 192 -14.70 4.11 10.55
C GLU A 192 -15.32 4.97 9.45
N ILE A 193 -14.53 5.45 8.50
CA ILE A 193 -15.03 6.24 7.36
C ILE A 193 -15.99 5.39 6.52
N TRP A 194 -15.62 4.16 6.21
CA TRP A 194 -16.49 3.24 5.48
C TRP A 194 -17.76 2.90 6.27
N ALA A 195 -17.63 2.60 7.56
CA ALA A 195 -18.77 2.25 8.43
C ALA A 195 -19.70 3.43 8.73
N GLY A 196 -19.24 4.66 8.52
CA GLY A 196 -19.99 5.88 8.85
C GLY A 196 -20.17 6.12 10.35
N ARG A 197 -19.39 5.46 11.21
CA ARG A 197 -19.44 5.58 12.66
C ARG A 197 -18.09 5.31 13.31
N LYS A 198 -17.93 5.74 14.56
CA LYS A 198 -16.75 5.40 15.38
C LYS A 198 -16.76 3.93 15.79
N LEU A 199 -15.57 3.37 15.92
CA LEU A 199 -15.31 1.98 16.30
C LEU A 199 -14.37 1.94 17.50
N PRO A 200 -14.83 2.37 18.70
CA PRO A 200 -13.94 2.55 19.86
C PRO A 200 -13.45 1.22 20.44
N GLU A 201 -14.27 0.18 20.38
CA GLU A 201 -13.97 -1.13 20.97
C GLU A 201 -13.50 -2.12 19.90
N MET A 202 -12.71 -3.11 20.30
CA MET A 202 -12.26 -4.17 19.39
C MET A 202 -13.43 -4.93 18.79
N LYS A 203 -14.50 -5.14 19.56
CA LYS A 203 -15.73 -5.77 19.06
C LYS A 203 -16.34 -4.98 17.91
N ASP A 204 -16.37 -3.64 17.99
CA ASP A 204 -16.89 -2.82 16.90
C ASP A 204 -16.08 -2.99 15.62
N VAL A 205 -14.74 -3.09 15.75
CA VAL A 205 -13.82 -3.33 14.65
C VAL A 205 -14.08 -4.70 14.01
N ILE A 206 -14.26 -5.73 14.81
CA ILE A 206 -14.54 -7.10 14.34
C ILE A 206 -15.89 -7.14 13.62
N ASP A 207 -16.93 -6.55 14.20
CA ASP A 207 -18.27 -6.50 13.59
C ASP A 207 -18.23 -5.78 12.24
N ALA A 208 -17.47 -4.68 12.12
CA ALA A 208 -17.27 -3.98 10.86
C ALA A 208 -16.48 -4.82 9.84
N ALA A 209 -15.47 -5.58 10.28
CA ALA A 209 -14.72 -6.48 9.42
C ALA A 209 -15.63 -7.61 8.88
N HIS A 210 -16.50 -8.15 9.71
CA HIS A 210 -17.51 -9.14 9.25
C HIS A 210 -18.49 -8.52 8.24
N ALA A 211 -18.93 -7.29 8.46
CA ALA A 211 -19.80 -6.59 7.50
C ALA A 211 -19.13 -6.43 6.14
N LEU A 212 -17.82 -6.16 6.08
CA LEU A 212 -17.07 -6.17 4.82
C LEU A 212 -17.02 -7.57 4.19
N ARG A 213 -16.85 -8.62 4.97
CA ARG A 213 -16.88 -9.99 4.46
C ARG A 213 -18.23 -10.36 3.85
N GLU A 214 -19.32 -9.93 4.47
CA GLU A 214 -20.68 -10.14 3.95
C GLU A 214 -20.91 -9.49 2.58
N GLN A 215 -20.12 -8.47 2.24
CA GLN A 215 -20.10 -7.86 0.90
C GLN A 215 -19.31 -8.67 -0.15
N GLY A 216 -18.77 -9.83 0.22
CA GLY A 216 -18.05 -10.71 -0.69
C GLY A 216 -16.51 -10.55 -0.64
N ILE A 217 -15.97 -9.86 0.36
CA ILE A 217 -14.53 -9.72 0.58
C ILE A 217 -14.04 -10.91 1.41
N ALA A 218 -13.17 -11.73 0.85
CA ALA A 218 -12.73 -12.97 1.49
C ALA A 218 -11.81 -12.74 2.69
N HIS A 219 -10.94 -11.74 2.63
CA HIS A 219 -9.94 -11.43 3.63
C HIS A 219 -10.02 -9.97 4.05
N VAL A 220 -10.26 -9.72 5.33
CA VAL A 220 -10.26 -8.37 5.90
C VAL A 220 -9.17 -8.29 6.96
N VAL A 221 -8.15 -7.47 6.71
CA VAL A 221 -7.06 -7.19 7.64
C VAL A 221 -7.20 -5.75 8.11
N ILE A 222 -7.29 -5.56 9.41
CA ILE A 222 -7.38 -4.22 10.02
C ILE A 222 -6.06 -3.93 10.71
N SER A 223 -5.34 -2.91 10.22
CA SER A 223 -4.13 -2.44 10.89
C SER A 223 -4.47 -1.50 12.05
N LEU A 224 -3.86 -1.72 13.20
CA LEU A 224 -4.16 -1.06 14.47
C LEU A 224 -2.93 -0.35 15.07
N GLY A 225 -1.93 -0.04 14.24
CA GLY A 225 -0.69 0.58 14.69
C GLY A 225 0.09 -0.33 15.65
N GLU A 226 0.47 0.21 16.79
CA GLU A 226 1.18 -0.54 17.83
C GLU A 226 0.35 -1.65 18.49
N GLU A 227 -0.96 -1.58 18.40
CA GLU A 227 -1.86 -2.64 18.86
C GLU A 227 -1.82 -3.88 17.93
N GLY A 228 -1.25 -3.75 16.74
CA GLY A 228 -1.02 -4.85 15.80
C GLY A 228 -1.97 -4.88 14.62
N ALA A 229 -2.42 -6.07 14.26
CA ALA A 229 -3.33 -6.29 13.15
C ALA A 229 -4.33 -7.40 13.46
N LEU A 230 -5.58 -7.18 13.05
CA LEU A 230 -6.65 -8.16 13.11
C LEU A 230 -6.87 -8.71 11.69
N TRP A 231 -7.00 -10.03 11.55
CA TRP A 231 -7.38 -10.67 10.29
C TRP A 231 -8.64 -11.50 10.47
N VAL A 232 -9.64 -11.22 9.66
CA VAL A 232 -10.91 -11.96 9.63
C VAL A 232 -11.06 -12.59 8.25
N ASN A 233 -11.24 -13.90 8.21
CA ASN A 233 -11.53 -14.67 7.00
C ASN A 233 -12.43 -15.88 7.29
N ALA A 234 -12.67 -16.76 6.31
CA ALA A 234 -13.53 -17.92 6.47
C ALA A 234 -13.01 -18.96 7.49
N SER A 235 -11.70 -18.96 7.77
CA SER A 235 -11.08 -19.92 8.70
C SER A 235 -11.11 -19.45 10.15
N GLY A 236 -11.38 -18.16 10.40
CA GLY A 236 -11.42 -17.60 11.74
C GLY A 236 -10.95 -16.16 11.85
N GLU A 237 -10.59 -15.80 13.05
CA GLU A 237 -10.12 -14.47 13.44
C GLU A 237 -8.79 -14.60 14.19
N TRP A 238 -7.84 -13.76 13.84
CA TRP A 238 -6.51 -13.71 14.48
C TRP A 238 -6.13 -12.29 14.76
N ILE A 239 -5.44 -12.09 15.86
CA ILE A 239 -4.78 -10.84 16.19
C ILE A 239 -3.27 -11.09 16.34
N ALA A 240 -2.47 -10.27 15.69
CA ALA A 240 -1.02 -10.28 15.82
C ALA A 240 -0.55 -8.95 16.37
N LYS A 241 0.26 -9.00 17.44
CA LYS A 241 0.86 -7.82 18.06
C LYS A 241 2.35 -7.78 17.73
N PRO A 242 2.86 -6.67 17.16
CA PRO A 242 4.28 -6.53 16.88
C PRO A 242 5.08 -6.42 18.19
N PRO A 243 6.36 -6.81 18.18
CA PRO A 243 7.25 -6.48 19.27
C PRO A 243 7.46 -4.95 19.34
N SER A 244 7.80 -4.48 20.54
CA SER A 244 8.24 -3.10 20.70
C SER A 244 9.55 -2.87 19.93
N VAL A 245 9.60 -1.83 19.12
CA VAL A 245 10.76 -1.44 18.31
C VAL A 245 11.00 0.06 18.44
N GLU A 246 12.24 0.49 18.23
CA GLU A 246 12.53 1.90 18.08
C GLU A 246 11.91 2.42 16.76
N VAL A 247 11.12 3.47 16.85
CA VAL A 247 10.45 4.06 15.70
C VAL A 247 11.40 5.03 14.99
N VAL A 248 11.83 4.65 13.79
CA VAL A 248 12.63 5.50 12.88
C VAL A 248 11.71 6.20 11.88
N SER A 249 10.76 5.46 11.31
CA SER A 249 9.78 5.99 10.36
C SER A 249 8.52 5.11 10.36
N THR A 250 7.35 5.73 10.26
CA THR A 250 6.09 5.00 10.05
C THR A 250 5.71 4.90 8.58
N VAL A 251 6.45 5.56 7.70
CA VAL A 251 6.19 5.58 6.26
C VAL A 251 6.43 4.19 5.66
N GLY A 252 5.47 3.70 4.92
CA GLY A 252 5.56 2.41 4.23
C GLY A 252 5.33 1.17 5.11
N ALA A 253 5.04 1.33 6.40
CA ALA A 253 4.72 0.20 7.29
C ALA A 253 3.47 -0.57 6.82
N GLY A 254 2.42 0.15 6.44
CA GLY A 254 1.21 -0.45 5.87
C GLY A 254 1.46 -1.17 4.55
N ASP A 255 2.25 -0.57 3.66
CA ASP A 255 2.64 -1.17 2.37
C ASP A 255 3.50 -2.42 2.59
N SER A 256 4.37 -2.39 3.58
CA SER A 256 5.20 -3.53 3.97
C SER A 256 4.36 -4.68 4.51
N MET A 257 3.34 -4.39 5.31
CA MET A 257 2.35 -5.38 5.75
C MET A 257 1.64 -6.02 4.55
N VAL A 258 1.20 -5.23 3.59
CA VAL A 258 0.56 -5.73 2.36
C VAL A 258 1.51 -6.67 1.61
N GLY A 259 2.77 -6.32 1.47
CA GLY A 259 3.79 -7.18 0.86
C GLY A 259 3.93 -8.52 1.56
N GLY A 260 3.97 -8.53 2.88
CA GLY A 260 4.00 -9.74 3.70
C GLY A 260 2.75 -10.62 3.56
N LEU A 261 1.57 -9.98 3.54
CA LEU A 261 0.29 -10.68 3.32
C LEU A 261 0.25 -11.36 1.94
N ILE A 262 0.63 -10.63 0.90
CA ILE A 262 0.70 -11.16 -0.47
C ILE A 262 1.64 -12.36 -0.52
N TYR A 263 2.84 -12.23 0.04
CA TYR A 263 3.83 -13.29 0.04
C TYR A 263 3.31 -14.56 0.71
N GLY A 264 2.78 -14.46 1.93
CA GLY A 264 2.27 -15.61 2.67
C GLY A 264 1.11 -16.31 1.95
N LEU A 265 0.16 -15.53 1.42
CA LEU A 265 -0.98 -16.07 0.66
C LEU A 265 -0.53 -16.71 -0.66
N LEU A 266 0.42 -16.10 -1.37
CA LEU A 266 0.98 -16.62 -2.60
C LEU A 266 1.73 -17.95 -2.38
N MET A 267 2.41 -18.07 -1.23
CA MET A 267 3.11 -19.30 -0.82
C MET A 267 2.18 -20.33 -0.20
N ARG A 268 0.89 -20.02 -0.05
CA ARG A 268 -0.13 -20.88 0.57
C ARG A 268 0.20 -21.24 2.02
N GLU A 269 0.78 -20.30 2.73
CA GLU A 269 1.02 -20.42 4.16
C GLU A 269 -0.31 -20.31 4.94
N SER A 270 -0.32 -20.78 6.19
CA SER A 270 -1.47 -20.61 7.07
C SER A 270 -1.75 -19.13 7.34
N SER A 271 -2.98 -18.82 7.74
CA SER A 271 -3.35 -17.46 8.15
C SER A 271 -2.46 -16.94 9.28
N GLU A 272 -2.16 -17.81 10.25
CA GLU A 272 -1.31 -17.49 11.39
C GLU A 272 0.12 -17.15 10.94
N HIS A 273 0.71 -17.99 10.12
CA HIS A 273 2.08 -17.74 9.61
C HIS A 273 2.13 -16.48 8.75
N THR A 274 1.15 -16.30 7.88
CA THR A 274 1.06 -15.12 7.00
C THR A 274 0.91 -13.83 7.80
N LEU A 275 0.03 -13.81 8.81
CA LEU A 275 -0.16 -12.62 9.65
C LEU A 275 1.07 -12.32 10.51
N ARG A 276 1.75 -13.35 11.01
CA ARG A 276 3.02 -13.22 11.73
C ARG A 276 4.10 -12.59 10.85
N LEU A 277 4.25 -13.09 9.63
CA LEU A 277 5.19 -12.54 8.65
C LEU A 277 4.85 -11.09 8.33
N ALA A 278 3.61 -10.80 7.98
CA ALA A 278 3.16 -9.45 7.60
C ALA A 278 3.37 -8.43 8.72
N THR A 279 3.08 -8.82 9.95
CA THR A 279 3.29 -8.00 11.15
C THR A 279 4.79 -7.75 11.39
N ALA A 280 5.63 -8.77 11.21
CA ALA A 280 7.08 -8.65 11.33
C ALA A 280 7.67 -7.73 10.26
N VAL A 281 7.23 -7.84 9.01
CA VAL A 281 7.70 -6.97 7.90
C VAL A 281 7.32 -5.52 8.17
N ALA A 282 6.10 -5.27 8.68
CA ALA A 282 5.67 -3.92 9.05
C ALA A 282 6.51 -3.36 10.22
N ALA A 283 6.82 -4.17 11.24
CA ALA A 283 7.67 -3.76 12.36
C ALA A 283 9.11 -3.45 11.92
N LEU A 284 9.66 -4.22 10.99
CA LEU A 284 10.97 -3.91 10.38
C LEU A 284 10.93 -2.57 9.65
N ALA A 285 9.89 -2.31 8.86
CA ALA A 285 9.74 -1.04 8.15
C ALA A 285 9.73 0.16 9.10
N VAL A 286 9.07 0.03 10.24
CA VAL A 286 9.03 1.09 11.28
C VAL A 286 10.40 1.33 11.90
N SER A 287 11.24 0.31 12.02
CA SER A 287 12.57 0.38 12.65
C SER A 287 13.70 0.84 11.72
N GLN A 288 13.39 1.19 10.48
CA GLN A 288 14.37 1.61 9.46
C GLN A 288 13.87 2.81 8.64
N SER A 289 14.78 3.48 7.95
CA SER A 289 14.46 4.69 7.17
C SER A 289 13.85 4.40 5.80
N ASN A 290 14.11 3.22 5.24
CA ASN A 290 13.68 2.83 3.90
C ASN A 290 12.77 1.60 3.95
N VAL A 291 11.83 1.53 3.01
CA VAL A 291 11.02 0.34 2.77
C VAL A 291 11.89 -0.76 2.16
N GLY A 292 11.69 -1.99 2.59
CA GLY A 292 12.39 -3.16 2.09
C GLY A 292 12.91 -4.07 3.20
N ILE A 293 13.38 -5.23 2.82
CA ILE A 293 13.96 -6.24 3.72
C ILE A 293 15.43 -6.42 3.32
N THR A 294 16.32 -5.82 4.10
CA THR A 294 17.76 -5.86 3.82
C THR A 294 18.43 -7.11 4.38
N ASP A 295 17.86 -7.71 5.43
CA ASP A 295 18.39 -8.89 6.10
C ASP A 295 17.27 -9.84 6.52
N ARG A 296 17.24 -11.02 5.91
CA ARG A 296 16.25 -12.07 6.24
C ARG A 296 16.42 -12.67 7.62
N THR A 297 17.62 -12.59 8.18
CA THR A 297 17.88 -13.03 9.58
C THR A 297 17.16 -12.12 10.56
N GLN A 298 17.19 -10.79 10.31
CA GLN A 298 16.43 -9.83 11.12
C GLN A 298 14.92 -10.06 10.98
N LEU A 299 14.44 -10.39 9.80
CA LEU A 299 13.03 -10.73 9.60
C LEU A 299 12.63 -11.96 10.41
N ALA A 300 13.41 -13.03 10.38
CA ALA A 300 13.14 -14.24 11.14
C ALA A 300 13.15 -13.98 12.67
N ALA A 301 14.10 -13.19 13.14
CA ALA A 301 14.16 -12.76 14.55
C ALA A 301 12.94 -11.92 14.96
N MET A 302 12.49 -11.04 14.07
CA MET A 302 11.30 -10.22 14.30
C MET A 302 10.03 -11.08 14.35
N MET A 303 9.89 -12.03 13.42
CA MET A 303 8.77 -12.98 13.38
C MET A 303 8.64 -13.77 14.69
N ALA A 304 9.76 -14.21 15.26
CA ALA A 304 9.78 -14.96 16.51
C ALA A 304 9.27 -14.14 17.71
N ARG A 305 9.27 -12.83 17.62
CA ARG A 305 8.82 -11.91 18.68
C ARG A 305 7.39 -11.41 18.49
N VAL A 306 6.73 -11.74 17.38
CA VAL A 306 5.32 -11.40 17.16
C VAL A 306 4.45 -12.25 18.06
N ASP A 307 3.61 -11.63 18.86
CA ASP A 307 2.57 -12.31 19.63
C ASP A 307 1.32 -12.48 18.76
N LEU A 308 0.96 -13.73 18.49
CA LEU A 308 -0.17 -14.08 17.64
C LEU A 308 -1.14 -14.99 18.38
N GLN A 309 -2.40 -14.61 18.38
CA GLN A 309 -3.45 -15.34 19.06
C GLN A 309 -4.71 -15.44 18.19
N PRO A 310 -5.43 -16.58 18.24
CA PRO A 310 -6.80 -16.61 17.76
C PRO A 310 -7.62 -15.65 18.60
N PHE A 311 -8.52 -14.93 17.96
CA PHE A 311 -9.48 -14.07 18.64
C PHE A 311 -10.76 -14.86 18.83
N ASN A 312 -11.11 -15.17 20.09
CA ASN A 312 -12.32 -15.92 20.48
C ASN A 312 -13.34 -14.97 21.11
#